data_d60907224218d8c48e3d5b1ded89ec95
#
_entry.id   d60907224218d8c48e3d5b1ded89ec95
#
_cell.length_a   1.000
_cell.length_b   1.000
_cell.length_c   1.000
_cell.angle_alpha   90.00
_cell.angle_beta   90.00
_cell.angle_gamma   90.00
#
_symmetry.space_group_name_H-M   'P 1'
#
loop_
_entity.id
_entity.type
_entity.pdbx_description
1 polymer ?
#
loop_
_entity_poly.entity_id
_entity_poly.type
_entity_poly.pdbx_seq_one_letter_code
_entity_poly.pdbx_strand_id
1 'polypeptide(L)' 'MRVITWNCNLKFKEKFGLVNSYDPDICFIQECEKLNSDFFPNYKYFWTGRNENKGLGVLTK' A
#
# COMPACT_ATOMS: atom_id res chain seq x y z
N MET A 1 -1.88 3.69 17.98
CA MET A 1 -1.36 3.54 16.59
C MET A 1 -1.93 2.28 15.96
N ARG A 2 -2.43 2.40 14.74
CA ARG A 2 -2.96 1.25 14.01
C ARG A 2 -1.98 0.89 12.90
N VAL A 3 -1.48 -0.34 12.93
CA VAL A 3 -0.53 -0.85 11.95
C VAL A 3 -1.17 -2.04 11.23
N ILE A 4 -1.08 -2.02 9.91
CA ILE A 4 -1.58 -3.12 9.08
C ILE A 4 -0.41 -3.70 8.30
N THR A 5 -0.35 -5.02 8.23
CA THR A 5 0.51 -5.73 7.29
C THR A 5 -0.37 -6.72 6.54
N TRP A 6 -0.22 -6.75 5.21
CA TRP A 6 -1.12 -7.53 4.39
C TRP A 6 -0.47 -7.89 3.07
N ASN A 7 -0.52 -9.18 2.72
CA ASN A 7 -0.16 -9.63 1.39
C ASN A 7 -1.41 -9.51 0.53
N CYS A 8 -1.47 -8.48 -0.31
CA CYS A 8 -2.68 -8.17 -1.07
C CYS A 8 -2.87 -9.04 -2.32
N ASN A 9 -1.89 -9.87 -2.66
CA ASN A 9 -1.97 -10.76 -3.83
C ASN A 9 -2.19 -9.97 -5.13
N LEU A 10 -1.36 -8.92 -5.33
CA LEU A 10 -1.37 -8.07 -6.52
C LEU A 10 -2.62 -7.19 -6.61
N LYS A 11 -2.60 -6.22 -7.52
CA LYS A 11 -3.72 -5.32 -7.81
C LYS A 11 -4.18 -4.52 -6.59
N PHE A 12 -3.21 -3.99 -5.83
CA PHE A 12 -3.52 -3.20 -4.65
C PHE A 12 -4.40 -1.98 -4.99
N LYS A 13 -4.21 -1.40 -6.16
CA LYS A 13 -5.01 -0.27 -6.59
C LYS A 13 -6.51 -0.54 -6.47
N GLU A 14 -6.93 -1.74 -6.80
CA GLU A 14 -8.33 -2.13 -6.74
C GLU A 14 -8.79 -2.48 -5.33
N LYS A 15 -7.84 -2.69 -4.40
CA LYS A 15 -8.11 -3.19 -3.04
C LYS A 15 -7.87 -2.15 -1.96
N PHE A 16 -7.35 -0.98 -2.32
CA PHE A 16 -6.98 0.05 -1.35
C PHE A 16 -8.15 0.48 -0.48
N GLY A 17 -9.37 0.48 -1.03
CA GLY A 17 -10.54 0.87 -0.26
C GLY A 17 -10.73 0.06 1.02
N LEU A 18 -10.38 -1.24 0.98
CA LEU A 18 -10.47 -2.08 2.16
C LEU A 18 -9.49 -1.61 3.24
N VAL A 19 -8.24 -1.35 2.87
CA VAL A 19 -7.22 -0.85 3.80
C VAL A 19 -7.61 0.52 4.33
N ASN A 20 -8.06 1.41 3.45
CA ASN A 20 -8.43 2.77 3.81
C ASN A 20 -9.58 2.78 4.83
N SER A 21 -10.47 1.81 4.78
CA SER A 21 -11.59 1.72 5.72
C SER A 21 -11.14 1.48 7.16
N TYR A 22 -9.94 0.93 7.37
CA TYR A 22 -9.38 0.72 8.70
C TYR A 22 -8.63 1.95 9.24
N ASP A 23 -8.40 2.95 8.39
CA ASP A 23 -7.70 4.18 8.77
C ASP A 23 -6.37 3.90 9.49
N PRO A 24 -5.44 3.16 8.86
CA PRO A 24 -4.18 2.81 9.52
C PRO A 24 -3.24 4.01 9.60
N ASP A 25 -2.35 3.99 10.60
CA ASP A 25 -1.25 4.95 10.69
C ASP A 25 -0.08 4.51 9.82
N ILE A 26 0.19 3.22 9.78
CA ILE A 26 1.24 2.62 8.95
C ILE A 26 0.70 1.34 8.35
N CYS A 27 1.05 1.11 7.08
CA CYS A 27 0.57 -0.03 6.33
C CYS A 27 1.71 -0.63 5.51
N PHE A 28 1.94 -1.92 5.67
CA PHE A 28 2.93 -2.67 4.88
C PHE A 28 2.19 -3.63 3.97
N ILE A 29 2.28 -3.43 2.66
CA ILE A 29 1.53 -4.21 1.67
C ILE A 29 2.50 -5.03 0.83
N GLN A 30 2.49 -6.34 1.01
CA GLN A 30 3.28 -7.25 0.20
C GLN A 30 2.56 -7.56 -1.11
N GLU A 31 3.33 -7.93 -2.14
CA GLU A 31 2.82 -8.19 -3.49
C GLU A 31 2.01 -7.02 -4.03
N CYS A 32 2.55 -5.82 -3.82
CA CYS A 32 1.96 -4.56 -4.23
C CYS A 32 2.62 -4.09 -5.53
N GLU A 33 1.83 -3.72 -6.51
CA GLU A 33 2.36 -3.12 -7.73
C GLU A 33 2.86 -1.70 -7.45
N LYS A 34 3.78 -1.21 -8.27
CA LYS A 34 4.26 0.15 -8.16
C LYS A 34 3.17 1.12 -8.59
N LEU A 35 2.77 2.00 -7.68
CA LEU A 35 1.73 2.98 -7.93
C LEU A 35 2.28 4.41 -7.78
N ASN A 36 1.59 5.37 -8.37
CA ASN A 36 1.92 6.77 -8.20
C ASN A 36 1.47 7.23 -6.81
N SER A 37 2.31 8.03 -6.13
CA SER A 37 1.99 8.54 -4.80
C SER A 37 0.72 9.40 -4.77
N ASP A 38 0.36 10.01 -5.89
CA ASP A 38 -0.87 10.80 -5.98
C ASP A 38 -2.13 9.97 -5.76
N PHE A 39 -2.02 8.65 -5.89
CA PHE A 39 -3.13 7.76 -5.63
C PHE A 39 -3.52 7.71 -4.15
N PHE A 40 -2.59 8.12 -3.27
CA PHE A 40 -2.79 8.06 -1.82
C PHE A 40 -2.64 9.45 -1.20
N PRO A 41 -3.58 10.38 -1.42
CA PRO A 41 -3.40 11.78 -1.01
C PRO A 41 -3.27 11.99 0.50
N ASN A 42 -3.77 11.06 1.30
CA ASN A 42 -3.72 11.18 2.76
C ASN A 42 -2.54 10.44 3.38
N TYR A 43 -1.66 9.85 2.54
CA TYR A 43 -0.53 9.05 3.00
C TYR A 43 0.74 9.43 2.26
N LYS A 44 1.87 9.22 2.92
CA LYS A 44 3.15 9.15 2.24
C LYS A 44 3.31 7.72 1.76
N TYR A 45 3.74 7.54 0.52
CA TYR A 45 3.82 6.23 -0.09
C TYR A 45 5.26 5.95 -0.51
N PHE A 46 5.75 4.79 -0.13
CA PHE A 46 7.07 4.29 -0.50
C PHE A 46 6.90 2.91 -1.11
N TRP A 47 7.70 2.61 -2.12
CA TRP A 47 7.61 1.32 -2.78
C TRP A 47 9.00 0.83 -3.14
N THR A 48 9.23 -0.47 -3.00
CA THR A 48 10.46 -1.12 -3.43
C THR A 48 10.16 -2.49 -4.01
N GLY A 49 10.92 -2.88 -5.01
CA GLY A 49 10.75 -4.17 -5.65
C GLY A 49 11.60 -4.26 -6.89
N ARG A 50 11.78 -5.49 -7.38
CA ARG A 50 12.53 -5.76 -8.62
C ARG A 50 11.62 -5.76 -9.84
N ASN A 51 10.35 -6.01 -9.64
CA ASN A 51 9.34 -6.10 -10.69
C ASN A 51 8.24 -5.11 -10.34
N GLU A 52 7.89 -4.22 -11.27
CA GLU A 52 6.93 -3.16 -11.02
C GLU A 52 5.52 -3.67 -10.68
N ASN A 53 5.24 -4.92 -10.98
CA ASN A 53 3.94 -5.51 -10.68
C ASN A 53 3.90 -6.17 -9.30
N LYS A 54 5.04 -6.34 -8.65
CA LYS A 54 5.10 -7.10 -7.41
C LYS A 54 6.25 -6.62 -6.53
N GLY A 55 5.93 -5.91 -5.49
CA GLY A 55 6.90 -5.39 -4.56
C GLY A 55 6.29 -5.11 -3.20
N LEU A 56 6.99 -4.33 -2.40
CA LEU A 56 6.52 -3.91 -1.08
C LEU A 56 6.10 -2.44 -1.15
N GLY A 57 4.84 -2.19 -0.82
CA GLY A 57 4.33 -0.84 -0.65
C GLY A 57 4.23 -0.50 0.83
N VAL A 58 4.60 0.72 1.18
CA VAL A 58 4.48 1.23 2.56
C VAL A 58 3.71 2.54 2.51
N LEU A 59 2.66 2.60 3.29
CA LEU A 59 1.86 3.82 3.46
C LEU A 59 2.01 4.28 4.89
N THR A 60 2.23 5.57 5.09
CA THR A 60 2.30 6.17 6.42
C THR A 60 1.66 7.55 6.41
N LYS A 61 0.98 7.87 7.48
CA LYS A 61 0.43 9.21 7.67
C LYS A 61 1.51 10.25 7.93
#